data_955c6071ecb1a174ca55d53d6ef018b0
#
_entry.id   955c6071ecb1a174ca55d53d6ef018b0
#
_cell.length_a   1.000
_cell.length_b   1.000
_cell.length_c   1.000
_cell.angle_alpha   90.00
_cell.angle_beta   90.00
_cell.angle_gamma   90.00
#
_symmetry.space_group_name_H-M   'P 1'
#
loop_
_entity.id
_entity.type
_entity.pdbx_description
1 polymer ?
#
loop_
_entity_poly.entity_id
_entity_poly.type
_entity_poly.pdbx_seq_one_letter_code
_entity_poly.pdbx_strand_id
1 'polypeptide(L)'
;MDSIPTTSTKKKSRSIFHELLMGFGIILKTKYFYIALIILAFGIQLNFASQTYLHNYIMEGKTLPMLSDLILDNIPFINVSFFYDFFAMTALVIMMIYVVHKNEYNRIPFFLLLFGIFYVVRGVFIVMTPFGNPPLFEGSNSPFKGFSKYDLGVYPSGHMGNVVLMVLLTKDKIYKILLFICLCLIVISLFLAHGHYSIDIFSGLFFGYAIKSFGEKYFTKFEIRPGSDP
;
A
#
# COMPACT_ATOMS: atom_id res chain seq x y z
N MET A 1 60.50 -18.79 -12.17
CA MET A 1 59.82 -17.57 -11.67
C MET A 1 58.75 -17.22 -12.69
N ASP A 2 57.61 -17.87 -12.58
CA ASP A 2 56.51 -17.73 -13.55
C ASP A 2 55.51 -16.69 -13.01
N SER A 3 55.36 -15.64 -13.80
CA SER A 3 54.43 -14.53 -13.51
C SER A 3 53.01 -14.98 -13.79
N ILE A 4 52.19 -15.01 -12.74
CA ILE A 4 50.74 -15.25 -12.80
C ILE A 4 50.06 -14.01 -13.41
N PRO A 5 49.31 -14.14 -14.51
CA PRO A 5 48.54 -13.02 -15.04
C PRO A 5 47.30 -12.77 -14.16
N THR A 6 47.27 -11.62 -13.47
CA THR A 6 46.08 -11.10 -12.79
C THR A 6 45.06 -10.62 -13.82
N THR A 7 44.10 -11.47 -14.15
CA THR A 7 42.90 -11.06 -14.91
C THR A 7 41.96 -10.22 -14.02
N SER A 8 42.18 -8.92 -14.05
CA SER A 8 41.24 -7.92 -13.54
C SER A 8 39.99 -7.95 -14.42
N THR A 9 38.96 -8.66 -13.99
CA THR A 9 37.60 -8.57 -14.57
C THR A 9 37.02 -7.18 -14.27
N LYS A 10 37.18 -6.24 -15.18
CA LYS A 10 36.45 -4.98 -15.21
C LYS A 10 34.95 -5.31 -15.27
N LYS A 11 34.26 -5.27 -14.11
CA LYS A 11 32.79 -5.30 -14.01
C LYS A 11 32.31 -4.05 -14.75
N LYS A 12 31.83 -4.23 -16.01
CA LYS A 12 31.32 -3.15 -16.86
C LYS A 12 30.12 -2.53 -16.12
N SER A 13 30.28 -1.31 -15.61
CA SER A 13 29.20 -0.55 -15.00
C SER A 13 28.08 -0.40 -16.04
N ARG A 14 27.05 -1.24 -15.94
CA ARG A 14 25.84 -1.06 -16.75
C ARG A 14 25.14 0.17 -16.23
N SER A 15 24.70 1.06 -17.14
CA SER A 15 23.89 2.21 -16.79
C SER A 15 22.64 1.72 -16.05
N ILE A 16 22.27 2.37 -14.94
CA ILE A 16 21.03 2.12 -14.17
C ILE A 16 19.81 2.08 -15.10
N PHE A 17 19.81 2.94 -16.12
CA PHE A 17 18.79 2.97 -17.15
C PHE A 17 18.67 1.67 -17.95
N HIS A 18 19.79 1.03 -18.27
CA HIS A 18 19.79 -0.26 -18.99
C HIS A 18 19.26 -1.40 -18.11
N GLU A 19 19.58 -1.41 -16.82
CA GLU A 19 19.06 -2.39 -15.87
C GLU A 19 17.54 -2.20 -15.65
N LEU A 20 17.08 -0.96 -15.58
CA LEU A 20 15.66 -0.61 -15.53
C LEU A 20 14.92 -1.15 -16.76
N LEU A 21 15.41 -0.87 -17.97
CA LEU A 21 14.78 -1.33 -19.23
C LEU A 21 14.72 -2.86 -19.32
N MET A 22 15.79 -3.56 -18.90
CA MET A 22 15.79 -5.03 -18.89
C MET A 22 14.83 -5.58 -17.85
N GLY A 23 14.79 -5.02 -16.64
CA GLY A 23 13.87 -5.41 -15.58
C GLY A 23 12.40 -5.26 -16.01
N PHE A 24 12.04 -4.12 -16.58
CA PHE A 24 10.69 -3.90 -17.12
C PHE A 24 10.38 -4.81 -18.31
N GLY A 25 11.36 -5.07 -19.18
CA GLY A 25 11.17 -5.97 -20.32
C GLY A 25 10.81 -7.41 -19.90
N ILE A 26 11.32 -7.88 -18.76
CA ILE A 26 10.97 -9.21 -18.21
C ILE A 26 9.52 -9.20 -17.69
N ILE A 27 9.13 -8.16 -16.97
CA ILE A 27 7.81 -8.06 -16.37
C ILE A 27 6.71 -8.01 -17.43
N LEU A 28 6.92 -7.22 -18.49
CA LEU A 28 5.95 -7.04 -19.57
C LEU A 28 5.72 -8.30 -20.40
N LYS A 29 6.60 -9.30 -20.32
CA LYS A 29 6.44 -10.59 -21.01
C LYS A 29 5.60 -11.59 -20.23
N THR A 30 5.35 -11.37 -18.93
CA THR A 30 4.62 -12.34 -18.11
C THR A 30 3.13 -12.03 -18.02
N LYS A 31 2.30 -13.05 -18.23
CA LYS A 31 0.84 -12.96 -18.03
C LYS A 31 0.47 -12.57 -16.59
N TYR A 32 1.27 -12.94 -15.61
CA TYR A 32 1.02 -12.65 -14.19
C TYR A 32 1.05 -11.14 -13.89
N PHE A 33 1.84 -10.35 -14.62
CA PHE A 33 1.83 -8.90 -14.52
C PHE A 33 0.47 -8.32 -14.91
N TYR A 34 -0.07 -8.74 -16.06
CA TYR A 34 -1.36 -8.23 -16.55
C TYR A 34 -2.52 -8.67 -15.66
N ILE A 35 -2.50 -9.92 -15.18
CA ILE A 35 -3.51 -10.40 -14.23
C ILE A 35 -3.48 -9.56 -12.94
N ALA A 36 -2.29 -9.33 -12.38
CA ALA A 36 -2.13 -8.52 -11.17
C ALA A 36 -2.58 -7.07 -11.39
N LEU A 37 -2.26 -6.49 -12.55
CA LEU A 37 -2.69 -5.14 -12.92
C LEU A 37 -4.21 -5.02 -13.05
N ILE A 38 -4.87 -6.02 -13.66
CA ILE A 38 -6.33 -6.08 -13.76
C ILE A 38 -6.96 -6.17 -12.38
N ILE A 39 -6.43 -7.02 -11.49
CA ILE A 39 -6.94 -7.17 -10.12
C ILE A 39 -6.74 -5.87 -9.32
N LEU A 40 -5.60 -5.19 -9.48
CA LEU A 40 -5.36 -3.90 -8.85
C LEU A 40 -6.32 -2.83 -9.36
N ALA A 41 -6.48 -2.71 -10.67
CA ALA A 41 -7.41 -1.76 -11.28
C ALA A 41 -8.86 -2.01 -10.84
N PHE A 42 -9.28 -3.28 -10.81
CA PHE A 42 -10.61 -3.68 -10.32
C PHE A 42 -10.77 -3.33 -8.83
N GLY A 43 -9.77 -3.61 -7.99
CA GLY A 43 -9.81 -3.28 -6.57
C GLY A 43 -9.92 -1.78 -6.31
N ILE A 44 -9.14 -0.97 -7.02
CA ILE A 44 -9.21 0.50 -6.94
C ILE A 44 -10.59 0.99 -7.38
N GLN A 45 -11.10 0.47 -8.49
CA GLN A 45 -12.42 0.85 -9.00
C GLN A 45 -13.54 0.47 -8.04
N LEU A 46 -13.46 -0.74 -7.45
CA LEU A 46 -14.41 -1.18 -6.43
C LEU A 46 -14.37 -0.27 -5.20
N ASN A 47 -13.17 0.10 -4.76
CA ASN A 47 -13.02 1.05 -3.64
C ASN A 47 -13.66 2.41 -3.94
N PHE A 48 -13.49 2.96 -5.14
CA PHE A 48 -14.14 4.20 -5.56
C PHE A 48 -15.66 4.06 -5.67
N ALA A 49 -16.15 2.95 -6.20
CA ALA A 49 -17.59 2.67 -6.32
C ALA A 49 -18.23 2.58 -4.92
N SER A 50 -17.56 1.92 -3.97
CA SER A 50 -18.03 1.80 -2.58
C SER A 50 -18.11 3.16 -1.87
N GLN A 51 -17.11 4.02 -2.04
CA GLN A 51 -17.13 5.38 -1.51
C GLN A 51 -18.22 6.23 -2.18
N THR A 52 -18.42 6.08 -3.50
CA THR A 52 -19.49 6.77 -4.22
C THR A 52 -20.87 6.32 -3.72
N TYR A 53 -21.04 5.02 -3.43
CA TYR A 53 -22.27 4.50 -2.84
C TYR A 53 -22.58 5.18 -1.48
N LEU A 54 -21.61 5.27 -0.58
CA LEU A 54 -21.80 5.95 0.71
C LEU A 54 -22.09 7.45 0.53
N HIS A 55 -21.41 8.09 -0.41
CA HIS A 55 -21.67 9.51 -0.72
C HIS A 55 -23.10 9.72 -1.19
N ASN A 56 -23.58 8.92 -2.14
CA ASN A 56 -24.96 9.00 -2.63
C ASN A 56 -25.97 8.71 -1.51
N TYR A 57 -25.67 7.75 -0.61
CA TYR A 57 -26.52 7.42 0.54
C TYR A 57 -26.72 8.64 1.45
N ILE A 58 -25.67 9.44 1.67
CA ILE A 58 -25.76 10.71 2.43
C ILE A 58 -26.55 11.77 1.63
N MET A 59 -26.32 11.87 0.32
CA MET A 59 -27.02 12.85 -0.53
C MET A 59 -28.54 12.58 -0.63
N GLU A 60 -28.97 11.34 -0.42
CA GLU A 60 -30.38 10.96 -0.27
C GLU A 60 -30.99 11.34 1.09
N GLY A 61 -30.25 12.06 1.94
CA GLY A 61 -30.72 12.51 3.27
C GLY A 61 -30.57 11.44 4.37
N LYS A 62 -29.89 10.34 4.10
CA LYS A 62 -29.61 9.30 5.09
C LYS A 62 -28.34 9.64 5.88
N THR A 63 -28.27 9.20 7.13
CA THR A 63 -27.10 9.43 7.99
C THR A 63 -26.31 8.15 8.18
N LEU A 64 -24.99 8.28 8.25
CA LEU A 64 -24.12 7.19 8.65
C LEU A 64 -23.89 7.24 10.16
N PRO A 65 -24.02 6.10 10.88
CA PRO A 65 -23.79 6.07 12.33
C PRO A 65 -22.32 6.37 12.64
N MET A 66 -22.09 7.16 13.69
CA MET A 66 -20.76 7.36 14.26
C MET A 66 -20.52 6.33 15.37
N LEU A 67 -19.27 5.91 15.52
CA LEU A 67 -18.88 4.96 16.55
C LEU A 67 -18.29 5.68 17.76
N SER A 68 -18.49 5.10 18.96
CA SER A 68 -17.71 5.46 20.14
C SER A 68 -16.33 4.80 20.07
N ASP A 69 -15.28 5.53 20.40
CA ASP A 69 -13.91 5.03 20.37
C ASP A 69 -13.14 5.52 21.62
N LEU A 70 -13.02 4.64 22.61
CA LEU A 70 -12.40 4.97 23.90
C LEU A 70 -10.94 5.40 23.77
N ILE A 71 -10.22 4.95 22.75
CA ILE A 71 -8.82 5.35 22.51
C ILE A 71 -8.82 6.76 21.92
N LEU A 72 -9.61 6.97 20.86
CA LEU A 72 -9.67 8.23 20.14
C LEU A 72 -10.26 9.37 21.01
N ASP A 73 -11.28 9.06 21.82
CA ASP A 73 -11.92 10.03 22.73
C ASP A 73 -10.95 10.58 23.81
N ASN A 74 -9.84 9.87 24.09
CA ASN A 74 -8.80 10.28 25.04
C ASN A 74 -7.54 10.88 24.38
N ILE A 75 -7.54 11.04 23.05
CA ILE A 75 -6.44 11.66 22.30
C ILE A 75 -6.86 13.08 21.89
N PRO A 76 -6.04 14.12 22.15
CA PRO A 76 -6.38 15.48 21.74
C PRO A 76 -6.43 15.57 20.20
N PHE A 77 -7.45 16.27 19.68
CA PHE A 77 -7.51 16.58 18.25
C PHE A 77 -6.46 17.63 17.89
N ILE A 78 -5.62 17.31 16.90
CA ILE A 78 -4.67 18.23 16.28
C ILE A 78 -4.77 18.04 14.77
N ASN A 79 -5.10 19.10 14.03
CA ASN A 79 -5.23 19.01 12.57
C ASN A 79 -3.86 18.80 11.89
N VAL A 80 -3.46 17.55 11.80
CA VAL A 80 -2.24 17.06 11.13
C VAL A 80 -2.59 16.16 9.95
N SER A 81 -3.76 16.32 9.35
CA SER A 81 -4.28 15.48 8.27
C SER A 81 -3.35 15.39 7.04
N PHE A 82 -2.60 16.45 6.76
CA PHE A 82 -1.59 16.45 5.70
C PHE A 82 -0.53 15.34 5.90
N PHE A 83 -0.13 15.08 7.14
CA PHE A 83 1.04 14.23 7.41
C PHE A 83 0.80 12.74 7.14
N TYR A 84 -0.39 12.20 7.40
CA TYR A 84 -0.63 10.78 7.11
C TYR A 84 -0.62 10.49 5.60
N ASP A 85 -1.15 11.40 4.78
CA ASP A 85 -1.07 11.29 3.32
C ASP A 85 0.38 11.47 2.84
N PHE A 86 1.09 12.45 3.37
CA PHE A 86 2.49 12.71 3.05
C PHE A 86 3.38 11.50 3.36
N PHE A 87 3.25 10.90 4.54
CA PHE A 87 4.04 9.73 4.90
C PHE A 87 3.63 8.47 4.12
N ALA A 88 2.36 8.33 3.74
CA ALA A 88 1.92 7.24 2.87
C ALA A 88 2.55 7.35 1.47
N MET A 89 2.59 8.57 0.90
CA MET A 89 3.27 8.83 -0.38
C MET A 89 4.79 8.63 -0.25
N THR A 90 5.39 9.07 0.86
CA THR A 90 6.81 8.84 1.15
C THR A 90 7.12 7.34 1.20
N ALA A 91 6.29 6.55 1.87
CA ALA A 91 6.43 5.10 1.92
C ALA A 91 6.35 4.46 0.51
N LEU A 92 5.44 4.93 -0.34
CA LEU A 92 5.35 4.47 -1.73
C LEU A 92 6.64 4.78 -2.51
N VAL A 93 7.19 5.99 -2.37
CA VAL A 93 8.45 6.37 -3.01
C VAL A 93 9.61 5.50 -2.51
N ILE A 94 9.70 5.27 -1.19
CA ILE A 94 10.71 4.38 -0.60
C ILE A 94 10.58 2.97 -1.17
N MET A 95 9.37 2.44 -1.31
CA MET A 95 9.12 1.12 -1.90
C MET A 95 9.55 1.06 -3.36
N MET A 96 9.27 2.09 -4.16
CA MET A 96 9.74 2.17 -5.56
C MET A 96 11.26 2.20 -5.65
N ILE A 97 11.92 3.01 -4.81
CA ILE A 97 13.40 3.07 -4.74
C ILE A 97 13.95 1.71 -4.33
N TYR A 98 13.34 1.02 -3.35
CA TYR A 98 13.73 -0.33 -2.92
C TYR A 98 13.70 -1.31 -4.10
N VAL A 99 12.59 -1.35 -4.84
CA VAL A 99 12.43 -2.27 -5.99
C VAL A 99 13.51 -2.03 -7.05
N VAL A 100 13.80 -0.77 -7.36
CA VAL A 100 14.82 -0.39 -8.34
C VAL A 100 16.23 -0.69 -7.82
N HIS A 101 16.57 -0.23 -6.61
CA HIS A 101 17.91 -0.35 -6.06
C HIS A 101 18.32 -1.81 -5.76
N LYS A 102 17.36 -2.65 -5.39
CA LYS A 102 17.61 -4.07 -5.07
C LYS A 102 17.30 -5.01 -6.25
N ASN A 103 16.92 -4.47 -7.41
CA ASN A 103 16.56 -5.25 -8.60
C ASN A 103 15.43 -6.26 -8.33
N GLU A 104 14.46 -5.90 -7.49
CA GLU A 104 13.31 -6.75 -7.11
C GLU A 104 12.17 -6.70 -8.14
N TYR A 105 12.48 -6.40 -9.42
CA TYR A 105 11.50 -6.27 -10.50
C TYR A 105 10.63 -7.51 -10.68
N ASN A 106 11.22 -8.68 -10.53
CA ASN A 106 10.55 -9.98 -10.64
C ASN A 106 9.42 -10.19 -9.62
N ARG A 107 9.37 -9.38 -8.56
CA ARG A 107 8.33 -9.42 -7.54
C ARG A 107 7.22 -8.39 -7.76
N ILE A 108 7.35 -7.49 -8.74
CA ILE A 108 6.33 -6.47 -9.01
C ILE A 108 4.94 -7.07 -9.25
N PRO A 109 4.76 -8.15 -10.05
CA PRO A 109 3.43 -8.73 -10.23
C PRO A 109 2.83 -9.24 -8.92
N PHE A 110 3.64 -9.78 -8.03
CA PHE A 110 3.20 -10.22 -6.71
C PHE A 110 2.77 -9.03 -5.83
N PHE A 111 3.54 -7.95 -5.83
CA PHE A 111 3.18 -6.72 -5.09
C PHE A 111 1.87 -6.13 -5.59
N LEU A 112 1.73 -5.94 -6.90
CA LEU A 112 0.50 -5.42 -7.51
C LEU A 112 -0.72 -6.28 -7.18
N LEU A 113 -0.55 -7.61 -7.21
CA LEU A 113 -1.61 -8.54 -6.82
C LEU A 113 -2.08 -8.32 -5.39
N LEU A 114 -1.15 -8.24 -4.43
CA LEU A 114 -1.50 -8.11 -3.02
C LEU A 114 -2.14 -6.75 -2.71
N PHE A 115 -1.66 -5.67 -3.31
CA PHE A 115 -2.32 -4.38 -3.23
C PHE A 115 -3.73 -4.43 -3.86
N GLY A 116 -3.87 -5.10 -5.00
CA GLY A 116 -5.17 -5.30 -5.64
C GLY A 116 -6.15 -6.05 -4.75
N ILE A 117 -5.73 -7.17 -4.16
CA ILE A 117 -6.53 -7.94 -3.21
C ILE A 117 -6.92 -7.08 -1.99
N PHE A 118 -5.99 -6.29 -1.47
CA PHE A 118 -6.27 -5.38 -0.36
C PHE A 118 -7.38 -4.38 -0.71
N TYR A 119 -7.31 -3.75 -1.90
CA TYR A 119 -8.34 -2.81 -2.34
C TYR A 119 -9.69 -3.50 -2.63
N VAL A 120 -9.71 -4.74 -3.12
CA VAL A 120 -10.94 -5.53 -3.27
C VAL A 120 -11.58 -5.78 -1.89
N VAL A 121 -10.80 -6.29 -0.94
CA VAL A 121 -11.27 -6.53 0.44
C VAL A 121 -11.79 -5.23 1.05
N ARG A 122 -11.01 -4.15 0.96
CA ARG A 122 -11.41 -2.84 1.48
C ARG A 122 -12.70 -2.32 0.86
N GLY A 123 -12.84 -2.39 -0.47
CA GLY A 123 -14.06 -1.96 -1.17
C GLY A 123 -15.31 -2.71 -0.70
N VAL A 124 -15.21 -4.02 -0.47
CA VAL A 124 -16.30 -4.83 0.11
C VAL A 124 -16.63 -4.37 1.53
N PHE A 125 -15.62 -4.21 2.37
CA PHE A 125 -15.84 -3.81 3.77
C PHE A 125 -16.42 -2.40 3.92
N ILE A 126 -16.06 -1.45 3.06
CA ILE A 126 -16.66 -0.11 3.06
C ILE A 126 -18.20 -0.17 2.99
N VAL A 127 -18.74 -1.05 2.14
CA VAL A 127 -20.20 -1.20 2.00
C VAL A 127 -20.80 -2.05 3.13
N MET A 128 -20.07 -3.04 3.61
CA MET A 128 -20.54 -3.91 4.72
C MET A 128 -20.53 -3.21 6.08
N THR A 129 -19.70 -2.17 6.24
CA THR A 129 -19.57 -1.40 7.49
C THR A 129 -19.78 0.09 7.21
N PRO A 130 -21.02 0.52 6.86
CA PRO A 130 -21.32 1.88 6.43
C PRO A 130 -21.44 2.83 7.63
N PHE A 131 -20.34 3.16 8.27
CA PHE A 131 -20.32 4.17 9.32
C PHE A 131 -19.58 5.44 8.88
N GLY A 132 -19.92 6.55 9.54
CA GLY A 132 -19.37 7.87 9.26
C GLY A 132 -17.95 8.02 9.80
N ASN A 133 -17.35 9.16 9.51
CA ASN A 133 -16.04 9.51 10.03
C ASN A 133 -16.11 9.81 11.55
N PRO A 134 -14.97 9.77 12.26
CA PRO A 134 -14.89 10.22 13.63
C PRO A 134 -15.43 11.66 13.80
N PRO A 135 -16.07 12.00 14.93
CA PRO A 135 -16.80 13.27 15.10
C PRO A 135 -15.97 14.54 14.88
N LEU A 136 -14.68 14.51 15.21
CA LEU A 136 -13.79 15.68 15.07
C LEU A 136 -13.03 15.71 13.73
N PHE A 137 -13.28 14.77 12.83
CA PHE A 137 -12.60 14.72 11.54
C PHE A 137 -13.07 15.85 10.62
N GLU A 138 -12.18 16.76 10.26
CA GLU A 138 -12.44 17.92 9.38
C GLU A 138 -12.20 17.64 7.89
N GLY A 139 -11.90 16.40 7.52
CA GLY A 139 -11.48 16.06 6.16
C GLY A 139 -9.97 16.22 5.94
N SER A 140 -9.45 15.62 4.87
CA SER A 140 -8.06 15.80 4.46
C SER A 140 -7.94 16.95 3.47
N ASN A 141 -7.13 17.94 3.81
CA ASN A 141 -6.75 19.04 2.91
C ASN A 141 -5.48 18.71 2.11
N SER A 142 -5.06 17.47 2.10
CA SER A 142 -3.84 17.04 1.43
C SER A 142 -4.02 17.03 -0.10
N PRO A 143 -3.04 17.55 -0.87
CA PRO A 143 -2.99 17.38 -2.32
C PRO A 143 -2.69 15.92 -2.72
N PHE A 144 -2.29 15.07 -1.77
CA PHE A 144 -1.91 13.67 -1.97
C PHE A 144 -3.06 12.69 -1.69
N LYS A 145 -4.31 13.10 -1.87
CA LYS A 145 -5.51 12.23 -1.70
C LYS A 145 -5.51 11.02 -2.66
N GLY A 146 -4.45 10.30 -2.71
CA GLY A 146 -4.15 9.12 -3.51
C GLY A 146 -5.35 8.37 -4.10
N PHE A 147 -5.78 7.30 -3.45
CA PHE A 147 -6.84 6.41 -3.94
C PHE A 147 -8.17 6.61 -3.18
N SER A 148 -8.45 7.82 -2.72
CA SER A 148 -9.72 8.21 -2.10
C SER A 148 -10.43 9.26 -2.94
N LYS A 149 -11.66 8.97 -3.36
CA LYS A 149 -12.50 9.91 -4.09
C LYS A 149 -13.26 10.86 -3.15
N TYR A 150 -13.68 10.33 -2.01
CA TYR A 150 -14.38 11.04 -0.96
C TYR A 150 -13.71 10.75 0.38
N ASP A 151 -13.84 11.67 1.34
CA ASP A 151 -13.39 11.43 2.72
C ASP A 151 -14.43 10.56 3.46
N LEU A 152 -14.72 9.39 2.91
CA LEU A 152 -15.71 8.41 3.38
C LEU A 152 -15.16 6.99 3.23
N GLY A 153 -15.79 6.06 3.93
CA GLY A 153 -15.38 4.65 3.86
C GLY A 153 -14.06 4.41 4.58
N VAL A 154 -14.05 4.71 5.85
CA VAL A 154 -12.85 4.65 6.70
C VAL A 154 -12.37 3.22 6.98
N TYR A 155 -13.28 2.23 7.04
CA TYR A 155 -12.95 0.85 7.43
C TYR A 155 -12.71 -0.09 6.24
N PRO A 156 -11.66 -0.90 6.28
CA PRO A 156 -10.44 -0.76 7.08
C PRO A 156 -9.55 0.37 6.56
N SER A 157 -8.62 0.87 7.40
CA SER A 157 -7.72 1.96 6.99
C SER A 157 -6.85 1.60 5.80
N GLY A 158 -6.99 2.37 4.70
CA GLY A 158 -6.19 2.22 3.50
C GLY A 158 -4.72 2.60 3.71
N HIS A 159 -4.46 3.66 4.48
CA HIS A 159 -3.11 4.09 4.83
C HIS A 159 -2.34 3.00 5.57
N MET A 160 -2.99 2.43 6.62
CA MET A 160 -2.37 1.35 7.40
C MET A 160 -2.12 0.10 6.56
N GLY A 161 -3.13 -0.42 5.89
CA GLY A 161 -3.01 -1.69 5.17
C GLY A 161 -1.97 -1.65 4.06
N ASN A 162 -1.91 -0.55 3.28
CA ASN A 162 -0.91 -0.38 2.23
C ASN A 162 0.51 -0.32 2.78
N VAL A 163 0.76 0.51 3.81
CA VAL A 163 2.11 0.66 4.34
C VAL A 163 2.56 -0.58 5.12
N VAL A 164 1.65 -1.26 5.82
CA VAL A 164 1.93 -2.57 6.43
C VAL A 164 2.35 -3.59 5.37
N LEU A 165 1.64 -3.65 4.23
CA LEU A 165 2.06 -4.51 3.11
C LEU A 165 3.45 -4.16 2.62
N MET A 166 3.77 -2.87 2.42
CA MET A 166 5.11 -2.43 2.00
C MET A 166 6.20 -2.88 2.99
N VAL A 167 5.98 -2.69 4.30
CA VAL A 167 6.91 -3.13 5.36
C VAL A 167 7.13 -4.65 5.32
N LEU A 168 6.04 -5.41 5.20
CA LEU A 168 6.09 -6.88 5.22
C LEU A 168 6.71 -7.48 3.96
N LEU A 169 6.52 -6.84 2.80
CA LEU A 169 7.04 -7.28 1.51
C LEU A 169 8.51 -6.91 1.29
N THR A 170 9.01 -5.94 2.02
CA THR A 170 10.40 -5.49 1.93
C THR A 170 11.33 -6.43 2.68
N LYS A 171 12.34 -7.00 1.99
CA LYS A 171 13.33 -7.93 2.56
C LYS A 171 14.54 -7.20 3.15
N ASP A 172 14.94 -6.08 2.55
CA ASP A 172 16.11 -5.32 2.97
C ASP A 172 15.85 -4.60 4.30
N LYS A 173 16.78 -4.74 5.24
CA LYS A 173 16.64 -4.22 6.62
C LYS A 173 16.52 -2.69 6.66
N ILE A 174 17.29 -1.98 5.85
CA ILE A 174 17.31 -0.50 5.87
C ILE A 174 15.98 0.04 5.36
N TYR A 175 15.53 -0.43 4.18
CA TYR A 175 14.24 -0.03 3.60
C TYR A 175 13.06 -0.41 4.50
N LYS A 176 13.11 -1.58 5.12
CA LYS A 176 12.09 -2.00 6.09
C LYS A 176 12.00 -1.07 7.29
N ILE A 177 13.15 -0.61 7.84
CA ILE A 177 13.18 0.35 8.94
C ILE A 177 12.60 1.69 8.50
N LEU A 178 12.97 2.20 7.32
CA LEU A 178 12.43 3.46 6.79
C LEU A 178 10.91 3.40 6.61
N LEU A 179 10.39 2.30 6.04
CA LEU A 179 8.95 2.08 5.87
C LEU A 179 8.24 1.93 7.22
N PHE A 180 8.88 1.28 8.20
CA PHE A 180 8.34 1.16 9.55
C PHE A 180 8.26 2.50 10.28
N ILE A 181 9.24 3.38 10.07
CA ILE A 181 9.19 4.77 10.57
C ILE A 181 8.00 5.52 9.96
N CYS A 182 7.80 5.42 8.63
CA CYS A 182 6.63 6.00 7.98
C CYS A 182 5.32 5.44 8.57
N LEU A 183 5.25 4.14 8.81
CA LEU A 183 4.09 3.49 9.43
C LEU A 183 3.78 4.07 10.82
N CYS A 184 4.79 4.22 11.68
CA CYS A 184 4.61 4.81 13.01
C CYS A 184 4.13 6.27 12.91
N LEU A 185 4.69 7.06 12.00
CA LEU A 185 4.30 8.46 11.80
C LEU A 185 2.86 8.57 11.25
N ILE A 186 2.44 7.65 10.39
CA ILE A 186 1.05 7.56 9.90
C ILE A 186 0.11 7.25 11.06
N VAL A 187 0.42 6.26 11.90
CA VAL A 187 -0.42 5.91 13.07
C VAL A 187 -0.61 7.11 13.98
N ILE A 188 0.47 7.79 14.34
CA ILE A 188 0.43 8.98 15.19
C ILE A 188 -0.43 10.08 14.54
N SER A 189 -0.22 10.35 13.24
CA SER A 189 -0.95 11.38 12.52
C SER A 189 -2.44 11.04 12.38
N LEU A 190 -2.81 9.78 12.15
CA LEU A 190 -4.19 9.33 12.05
C LEU A 190 -4.93 9.49 13.38
N PHE A 191 -4.29 9.17 14.51
CA PHE A 191 -4.88 9.38 15.83
C PHE A 191 -5.04 10.87 16.16
N LEU A 192 -4.00 11.67 15.95
CA LEU A 192 -4.06 13.10 16.26
C LEU A 192 -5.06 13.87 15.37
N ALA A 193 -5.16 13.53 14.09
CA ALA A 193 -6.12 14.16 13.18
C ALA A 193 -7.53 13.55 13.26
N HIS A 194 -7.77 12.56 14.14
CA HIS A 194 -9.00 11.78 14.19
C HIS A 194 -9.44 11.28 12.80
N GLY A 195 -8.48 10.94 11.94
CA GLY A 195 -8.72 10.55 10.56
C GLY A 195 -9.34 9.16 10.40
N HIS A 196 -9.20 8.32 11.40
CA HIS A 196 -9.73 6.95 11.47
C HIS A 196 -10.08 6.59 12.91
N TYR A 197 -11.05 5.71 13.08
CA TYR A 197 -11.26 5.03 14.36
C TYR A 197 -10.09 4.08 14.65
N SER A 198 -9.85 3.80 15.94
CA SER A 198 -8.79 2.88 16.33
C SER A 198 -8.96 1.49 15.72
N ILE A 199 -10.21 1.01 15.60
CA ILE A 199 -10.51 -0.28 14.94
C ILE A 199 -10.09 -0.30 13.46
N ASP A 200 -10.20 0.83 12.74
CA ASP A 200 -9.80 0.91 11.33
C ASP A 200 -8.30 0.75 11.18
N ILE A 201 -7.54 1.40 12.09
CA ILE A 201 -6.08 1.37 12.11
C ILE A 201 -5.59 -0.06 12.39
N PHE A 202 -6.12 -0.69 13.45
CA PHE A 202 -5.76 -2.07 13.79
C PHE A 202 -6.20 -3.06 12.73
N SER A 203 -7.39 -2.90 12.16
CA SER A 203 -7.86 -3.76 11.05
C SER A 203 -6.97 -3.65 9.84
N GLY A 204 -6.47 -2.45 9.48
CA GLY A 204 -5.52 -2.27 8.39
C GLY A 204 -4.24 -3.10 8.60
N LEU A 205 -3.75 -3.18 9.84
CA LEU A 205 -2.60 -4.03 10.19
C LEU A 205 -2.93 -5.51 10.01
N PHE A 206 -4.07 -5.98 10.52
CA PHE A 206 -4.46 -7.38 10.40
C PHE A 206 -4.71 -7.80 8.95
N PHE A 207 -5.42 -7.00 8.17
CA PHE A 207 -5.67 -7.29 6.75
C PHE A 207 -4.37 -7.28 5.95
N GLY A 208 -3.47 -6.32 6.18
CA GLY A 208 -2.16 -6.30 5.53
C GLY A 208 -1.36 -7.56 5.80
N TYR A 209 -1.31 -8.01 7.06
CA TYR A 209 -0.64 -9.25 7.45
C TYR A 209 -1.31 -10.49 6.84
N ALA A 210 -2.65 -10.59 6.94
CA ALA A 210 -3.40 -11.72 6.43
C ALA A 210 -3.25 -11.88 4.91
N ILE A 211 -3.37 -10.77 4.16
CA ILE A 211 -3.23 -10.75 2.70
C ILE A 211 -1.82 -11.16 2.27
N LYS A 212 -0.78 -10.64 2.97
CA LYS A 212 0.60 -11.06 2.71
C LYS A 212 0.80 -12.54 2.96
N SER A 213 0.32 -13.05 4.09
CA SER A 213 0.46 -14.46 4.46
C SER A 213 -0.30 -15.39 3.51
N PHE A 214 -1.51 -14.99 3.11
CA PHE A 214 -2.30 -15.70 2.11
C PHE A 214 -1.61 -15.69 0.73
N GLY A 215 -1.09 -14.53 0.33
CA GLY A 215 -0.36 -14.39 -0.92
C GLY A 215 0.86 -15.29 -1.00
N GLU A 216 1.68 -15.32 0.04
CA GLU A 216 2.87 -16.19 0.09
C GLU A 216 2.52 -17.69 0.07
N LYS A 217 1.34 -18.06 0.56
CA LYS A 217 0.90 -19.45 0.53
C LYS A 217 0.35 -19.88 -0.83
N TYR A 218 -0.43 -19.02 -1.50
CA TYR A 218 -1.23 -19.43 -2.67
C TYR A 218 -0.80 -18.78 -3.98
N PHE A 219 -0.07 -17.65 -3.96
CA PHE A 219 0.22 -16.84 -5.15
C PHE A 219 1.70 -16.69 -5.45
N THR A 220 2.54 -17.63 -5.02
CA THR A 220 4.00 -17.63 -5.30
C THR A 220 4.34 -17.60 -6.79
N LYS A 221 3.41 -18.04 -7.66
CA LYS A 221 3.56 -17.99 -9.13
C LYS A 221 3.67 -16.55 -9.68
N PHE A 222 3.23 -15.55 -8.91
CA PHE A 222 3.36 -14.15 -9.26
C PHE A 222 4.76 -13.57 -8.95
N GLU A 223 5.59 -14.27 -8.18
CA GLU A 223 7.03 -13.99 -8.10
C GLU A 223 7.72 -14.70 -9.27
N ILE A 224 8.22 -13.93 -10.24
CA ILE A 224 8.91 -14.48 -11.42
C ILE A 224 10.25 -15.05 -10.96
N ARG A 225 10.42 -16.36 -11.00
CA ARG A 225 11.71 -16.99 -10.68
C ARG A 225 12.63 -16.93 -11.91
N PRO A 226 13.92 -16.59 -11.74
CA PRO A 226 14.89 -16.73 -12.83
C PRO A 226 14.90 -18.18 -13.32
N GLY A 227 14.57 -18.41 -14.60
CA GLY A 227 14.58 -19.76 -15.21
C GLY A 227 13.24 -20.50 -15.21
N SER A 228 12.14 -19.90 -14.72
CA SER A 228 10.80 -20.41 -15.01
C SER A 228 10.36 -19.90 -16.38
N ASP A 229 10.08 -20.81 -17.31
CA ASP A 229 9.46 -20.45 -18.60
C ASP A 229 8.15 -19.70 -18.38
N PRO A 230 7.84 -18.70 -19.24
CA PRO A 230 6.68 -17.83 -19.14
C PRO A 230 5.33 -18.52 -19.24
#